data_0d1f90a37349837977a2cecc434c6155
#
_entry.id   0d1f90a37349837977a2cecc434c6155
#
_cell.length_a   1.000
_cell.length_b   1.000
_cell.length_c   1.000
_cell.angle_alpha   90.00
_cell.angle_beta   90.00
_cell.angle_gamma   90.00
#
_symmetry.space_group_name_H-M   'P 1'
#
loop_
_entity.id
_entity.type
_entity.pdbx_description
1 polymer ?
#
loop_
_entity_poly.entity_id
_entity_poly.type
_entity_poly.pdbx_seq_one_letter_code
_entity_poly.pdbx_strand_id
1 'polypeptide(L)'
;MKNIFGKAMLLATALLFSITGTSCSSDDSPVPEKEKTYDMSGFAKGADVSWLTEMEQDGVKFYNQNGKAEECMRLLRDLGTNAIRLRVWVNPEGGWCGKDDVIAKASRAQALGYRLMIDFHYSDTWADPGNQKVPAAWQGYTFEQMKQAVANHTKDVLSVLKERGVTNVEWVQVGNETRDGMLFSSDEAVTGKASKNAANFAAYVNAGYDAVKAVYPQAKVIVHVDKGQDLGGLTWLYDKLKEN
;
A
#
# COMPACT_ATOMS: atom_id res chain seq x y z
N MET A 1 33.90 22.82 -49.05
CA MET A 1 35.07 21.96 -49.40
C MET A 1 34.87 20.65 -48.66
N LYS A 2 34.45 19.65 -49.38
CA LYS A 2 35.12 18.38 -49.72
C LYS A 2 35.44 17.54 -48.47
N ASN A 3 34.66 16.48 -48.24
CA ASN A 3 34.89 15.08 -48.66
C ASN A 3 35.74 14.32 -47.58
N ILE A 4 35.62 13.05 -47.25
CA ILE A 4 35.24 11.80 -47.98
C ILE A 4 35.18 10.64 -46.96
N PHE A 5 34.22 9.74 -47.11
CA PHE A 5 34.18 8.29 -46.97
C PHE A 5 35.22 7.48 -46.17
N GLY A 6 34.69 6.45 -45.48
CA GLY A 6 35.43 5.26 -45.09
C GLY A 6 34.51 4.16 -44.54
N LYS A 7 33.88 3.39 -45.41
CA LYS A 7 33.30 2.08 -45.07
C LYS A 7 34.39 1.04 -44.88
N ALA A 8 34.43 0.38 -43.77
CA ALA A 8 35.21 -0.87 -43.60
C ALA A 8 34.27 -2.04 -43.33
N MET A 9 34.18 -2.89 -44.28
CA MET A 9 33.50 -4.18 -44.29
C MET A 9 34.52 -5.24 -43.84
N LEU A 10 34.30 -5.91 -42.70
CA LEU A 10 35.12 -7.05 -42.27
C LEU A 10 34.33 -8.34 -42.51
N LEU A 11 34.85 -9.13 -43.44
CA LEU A 11 34.50 -10.55 -43.65
C LEU A 11 35.05 -11.35 -42.48
N ALA A 12 34.20 -12.13 -41.81
CA ALA A 12 34.62 -13.17 -40.88
C ALA A 12 34.60 -14.52 -41.58
N THR A 13 35.77 -15.08 -41.78
CA THR A 13 36.00 -16.44 -42.31
C THR A 13 35.76 -17.45 -41.21
N ALA A 14 34.84 -18.38 -41.42
CA ALA A 14 34.59 -19.53 -40.55
C ALA A 14 35.67 -20.58 -40.77
N LEU A 15 36.43 -20.93 -39.74
CA LEU A 15 37.25 -22.13 -39.68
C LEU A 15 36.48 -23.22 -38.90
N LEU A 16 36.07 -24.27 -39.61
CA LEU A 16 35.62 -25.52 -38.99
C LEU A 16 36.84 -26.29 -38.46
N PHE A 17 36.90 -26.47 -37.16
CA PHE A 17 37.75 -27.51 -36.56
C PHE A 17 36.86 -28.61 -36.01
N SER A 18 36.90 -29.77 -36.66
CA SER A 18 36.32 -31.02 -36.16
C SER A 18 37.32 -31.62 -35.18
N ILE A 19 37.01 -31.68 -33.90
CA ILE A 19 37.73 -32.50 -32.93
C ILE A 19 36.72 -33.47 -32.33
N THR A 20 36.83 -34.72 -32.75
CA THR A 20 36.20 -35.88 -32.10
C THR A 20 36.97 -36.20 -30.83
N GLY A 21 36.44 -35.83 -29.71
CA GLY A 21 36.93 -36.19 -28.38
C GLY A 21 35.77 -36.71 -27.54
N THR A 22 35.62 -38.01 -27.45
CA THR A 22 34.75 -38.67 -26.48
C THR A 22 35.32 -38.43 -25.09
N SER A 23 34.77 -37.49 -24.34
CA SER A 23 35.02 -37.35 -22.91
C SER A 23 33.67 -37.42 -22.20
N CYS A 24 33.44 -38.49 -21.44
CA CYS A 24 32.40 -38.54 -20.42
C CYS A 24 32.82 -37.59 -19.32
N SER A 25 32.35 -36.35 -19.38
CA SER A 25 32.30 -35.45 -18.23
C SER A 25 30.87 -35.42 -17.76
N SER A 26 30.64 -35.79 -16.51
CA SER A 26 29.41 -35.50 -15.77
C SER A 26 29.20 -33.99 -15.82
N ASP A 27 28.20 -33.59 -16.57
CA ASP A 27 27.82 -32.18 -16.72
C ASP A 27 27.07 -31.78 -15.42
N ASP A 28 27.85 -31.42 -14.40
CA ASP A 28 27.37 -30.80 -13.16
C ASP A 28 27.04 -29.29 -13.35
N SER A 29 26.58 -28.93 -14.53
CA SER A 29 26.02 -27.58 -14.72
C SER A 29 24.79 -27.46 -13.84
N PRO A 30 24.72 -26.47 -12.94
CA PRO A 30 23.54 -26.28 -12.10
C PRO A 30 22.32 -26.09 -13.01
N VAL A 31 21.35 -26.98 -12.89
CA VAL A 31 20.06 -26.85 -13.57
C VAL A 31 19.50 -25.50 -13.20
N PRO A 32 19.20 -24.62 -14.16
CA PRO A 32 18.62 -23.30 -13.82
C PRO A 32 17.41 -23.51 -12.92
N GLU A 33 17.45 -22.93 -11.74
CA GLU A 33 16.32 -22.98 -10.80
C GLU A 33 15.11 -22.38 -11.52
N LYS A 34 14.05 -23.18 -11.68
CA LYS A 34 12.84 -22.77 -12.38
C LYS A 34 12.26 -21.55 -11.66
N GLU A 35 12.17 -20.44 -12.38
CA GLU A 35 11.66 -19.19 -11.81
C GLU A 35 10.29 -19.43 -11.17
N LYS A 36 10.15 -19.14 -9.87
CA LYS A 36 8.91 -19.35 -9.14
C LYS A 36 7.84 -18.42 -9.68
N THR A 37 6.73 -18.96 -10.13
CA THR A 37 5.54 -18.17 -10.49
C THR A 37 4.63 -18.05 -9.27
N TYR A 38 4.09 -16.85 -9.04
CA TYR A 38 3.23 -16.56 -7.90
C TYR A 38 1.83 -16.18 -8.40
N ASP A 39 0.79 -16.84 -7.86
CA ASP A 39 -0.59 -16.45 -8.12
C ASP A 39 -0.99 -15.31 -7.20
N MET A 40 -1.06 -14.11 -7.76
CA MET A 40 -1.47 -12.89 -7.07
C MET A 40 -2.98 -12.61 -7.20
N SER A 41 -3.74 -13.49 -7.83
CA SER A 41 -5.17 -13.36 -8.07
C SER A 41 -6.04 -13.97 -6.94
N GLY A 42 -7.34 -13.97 -7.14
CA GLY A 42 -8.30 -14.68 -6.31
C GLY A 42 -8.50 -14.10 -4.91
N PHE A 43 -8.74 -14.96 -3.94
CA PHE A 43 -8.95 -14.56 -2.55
C PHE A 43 -7.74 -13.81 -1.98
N ALA A 44 -7.98 -12.66 -1.33
CA ALA A 44 -6.90 -11.86 -0.75
C ALA A 44 -6.35 -12.51 0.52
N LYS A 45 -5.16 -13.11 0.40
CA LYS A 45 -4.35 -13.60 1.52
C LYS A 45 -3.36 -12.50 1.86
N GLY A 46 -3.76 -11.59 2.76
CA GLY A 46 -3.03 -10.37 3.02
C GLY A 46 -2.24 -10.37 4.33
N ALA A 47 -1.24 -9.49 4.38
CA ALA A 47 -0.53 -9.14 5.60
C ALA A 47 -0.40 -7.61 5.71
N ASP A 48 -0.53 -7.09 6.93
CA ASP A 48 -0.17 -5.70 7.24
C ASP A 48 1.32 -5.66 7.63
N VAL A 49 2.11 -4.93 6.86
CA VAL A 49 3.55 -4.79 7.07
C VAL A 49 3.94 -3.34 7.33
N SER A 50 3.04 -2.57 7.90
CA SER A 50 3.22 -1.13 8.10
C SER A 50 4.45 -0.76 8.94
N TRP A 51 4.90 -1.64 9.83
CA TRP A 51 6.10 -1.44 10.66
C TRP A 51 7.41 -1.93 10.04
N LEU A 52 7.34 -2.51 8.85
CA LEU A 52 8.49 -3.22 8.28
C LEU A 52 9.77 -2.37 8.19
N THR A 53 9.66 -1.15 7.70
CA THR A 53 10.81 -0.23 7.52
C THR A 53 11.43 0.20 8.85
N GLU A 54 10.61 0.43 9.89
CA GLU A 54 11.08 0.70 11.25
C GLU A 54 11.82 -0.50 11.83
N MET A 55 11.23 -1.70 11.74
CA MET A 55 11.88 -2.94 12.19
C MET A 55 13.21 -3.20 11.48
N GLU A 56 13.27 -2.95 10.16
CA GLU A 56 14.50 -3.11 9.37
C GLU A 56 15.58 -2.11 9.79
N GLN A 57 15.20 -0.86 10.10
CA GLN A 57 16.11 0.16 10.61
C GLN A 57 16.66 -0.23 11.98
N ASP A 58 15.85 -0.84 12.83
CA ASP A 58 16.25 -1.37 14.15
C ASP A 58 17.08 -2.66 14.06
N GLY A 59 17.40 -3.11 12.84
CA GLY A 59 18.24 -4.27 12.58
C GLY A 59 17.51 -5.62 12.68
N VAL A 60 16.18 -5.64 12.75
CA VAL A 60 15.38 -6.88 12.71
C VAL A 60 15.58 -7.58 11.38
N LYS A 61 15.85 -8.88 11.42
CA LYS A 61 16.00 -9.73 10.25
C LYS A 61 14.93 -10.81 10.24
N PHE A 62 14.44 -11.11 9.04
CA PHE A 62 13.46 -12.15 8.79
C PHE A 62 14.17 -13.35 8.17
N TYR A 63 13.75 -14.56 8.52
CA TYR A 63 14.42 -15.79 8.10
C TYR A 63 13.43 -16.76 7.49
N ASN A 64 13.84 -17.40 6.41
CA ASN A 64 13.08 -18.51 5.84
C ASN A 64 13.22 -19.80 6.68
N GLN A 65 12.49 -20.86 6.28
CA GLN A 65 12.49 -22.15 6.98
C GLN A 65 13.89 -22.83 7.05
N ASN A 66 14.83 -22.42 6.22
CA ASN A 66 16.20 -22.94 6.21
C ASN A 66 17.16 -22.06 7.04
N GLY A 67 16.65 -21.08 7.78
CA GLY A 67 17.46 -20.16 8.60
C GLY A 67 18.23 -19.11 7.79
N LYS A 68 17.94 -18.95 6.49
CA LYS A 68 18.55 -17.91 5.65
C LYS A 68 17.78 -16.61 5.79
N ALA A 69 18.48 -15.51 6.04
CA ALA A 69 17.89 -14.17 6.09
C ALA A 69 17.39 -13.76 4.70
N GLU A 70 16.17 -13.26 4.65
CA GLU A 70 15.52 -12.77 3.43
C GLU A 70 14.67 -11.54 3.70
N GLU A 71 14.31 -10.82 2.64
CA GLU A 71 13.41 -9.68 2.69
C GLU A 71 11.99 -10.15 3.06
N CYS A 72 11.36 -9.47 4.02
CA CYS A 72 10.10 -9.88 4.64
C CYS A 72 8.97 -10.11 3.62
N MET A 73 8.77 -9.19 2.67
CA MET A 73 7.68 -9.32 1.69
C MET A 73 7.95 -10.49 0.72
N ARG A 74 9.22 -10.83 0.42
CA ARG A 74 9.56 -12.04 -0.35
C ARG A 74 9.16 -13.30 0.41
N LEU A 75 9.50 -13.36 1.70
CA LEU A 75 9.13 -14.49 2.55
C LEU A 75 7.61 -14.67 2.61
N LEU A 76 6.86 -13.59 2.81
CA LEU A 76 5.41 -13.61 2.82
C LEU A 76 4.83 -14.11 1.50
N ARG A 77 5.40 -13.67 0.36
CA ARG A 77 5.01 -14.14 -0.97
C ARG A 77 5.28 -15.63 -1.16
N ASP A 78 6.43 -16.10 -0.71
CA ASP A 78 6.80 -17.53 -0.77
C ASP A 78 5.87 -18.39 0.08
N LEU A 79 5.28 -17.83 1.14
CA LEU A 79 4.25 -18.44 1.98
C LEU A 79 2.83 -18.33 1.39
N GLY A 80 2.70 -17.70 0.22
CA GLY A 80 1.42 -17.59 -0.51
C GLY A 80 0.60 -16.33 -0.22
N THR A 81 1.19 -15.34 0.45
CA THR A 81 0.57 -14.00 0.59
C THR A 81 0.52 -13.30 -0.76
N ASN A 82 -0.62 -12.71 -1.14
CA ASN A 82 -0.84 -12.05 -2.42
C ASN A 82 -1.36 -10.61 -2.30
N ALA A 83 -1.51 -10.10 -1.08
CA ALA A 83 -1.93 -8.73 -0.81
C ALA A 83 -1.15 -8.14 0.37
N ILE A 84 -0.84 -6.86 0.31
CA ILE A 84 -0.18 -6.11 1.39
C ILE A 84 -1.07 -4.94 1.79
N ARG A 85 -1.28 -4.76 3.09
CA ARG A 85 -1.91 -3.59 3.69
C ARG A 85 -0.84 -2.66 4.24
N LEU A 86 -1.00 -1.36 3.97
CA LEU A 86 -0.09 -0.30 4.43
C LEU A 86 -0.90 0.82 5.07
N ARG A 87 -0.66 1.05 6.36
CA ARG A 87 -1.24 2.13 7.14
C ARG A 87 -0.60 3.47 6.79
N VAL A 88 -1.42 4.51 6.73
CA VAL A 88 -1.01 5.90 6.45
C VAL A 88 -1.41 6.80 7.61
N TRP A 89 -0.42 7.47 8.22
CA TRP A 89 -0.60 8.55 9.17
C TRP A 89 -0.32 9.92 8.53
N VAL A 90 -0.81 11.01 9.13
CA VAL A 90 -0.69 12.36 8.56
C VAL A 90 0.71 12.93 8.79
N ASN A 91 1.10 13.16 10.05
CA ASN A 91 2.42 13.64 10.45
C ASN A 91 2.92 12.80 11.63
N PRO A 92 3.30 11.54 11.43
CA PRO A 92 3.75 10.71 12.53
C PRO A 92 5.10 11.15 13.08
N GLU A 93 5.29 11.01 14.38
CA GLU A 93 6.60 11.12 15.00
C GLU A 93 7.56 10.07 14.41
N GLY A 94 8.78 10.45 14.10
CA GLY A 94 9.77 9.57 13.46
C GLY A 94 9.53 9.28 11.97
N GLY A 95 8.40 9.70 11.39
CA GLY A 95 8.09 9.55 9.96
C GLY A 95 7.55 8.18 9.54
N TRP A 96 7.56 7.18 10.43
CA TRP A 96 7.02 5.83 10.15
C TRP A 96 5.53 5.86 9.87
N CYS A 97 5.12 5.14 8.82
CA CYS A 97 3.75 5.17 8.29
C CYS A 97 3.32 6.56 7.74
N GLY A 98 4.24 7.53 7.66
CA GLY A 98 4.03 8.75 6.90
C GLY A 98 4.10 8.51 5.40
N LYS A 99 3.77 9.55 4.62
CA LYS A 99 3.68 9.45 3.15
C LYS A 99 4.90 8.80 2.51
N ASP A 100 6.11 9.27 2.80
CA ASP A 100 7.33 8.79 2.13
C ASP A 100 7.66 7.33 2.48
N ASP A 101 7.43 6.93 3.73
CA ASP A 101 7.61 5.57 4.20
C ASP A 101 6.60 4.60 3.55
N VAL A 102 5.35 5.02 3.43
CA VAL A 102 4.31 4.25 2.72
C VAL A 102 4.66 4.07 1.24
N ILE A 103 5.15 5.13 0.58
CA ILE A 103 5.57 5.08 -0.82
C ILE A 103 6.72 4.09 -1.01
N ALA A 104 7.71 4.09 -0.12
CA ALA A 104 8.83 3.14 -0.17
C ALA A 104 8.35 1.68 -0.05
N LYS A 105 7.48 1.37 0.92
CA LYS A 105 6.90 0.02 1.10
C LYS A 105 6.00 -0.39 -0.06
N ALA A 106 5.14 0.52 -0.54
CA ALA A 106 4.24 0.24 -1.67
C ALA A 106 5.02 -0.05 -2.96
N SER A 107 6.12 0.68 -3.22
CA SER A 107 6.98 0.44 -4.37
C SER A 107 7.66 -0.94 -4.30
N ARG A 108 8.10 -1.36 -3.11
CA ARG A 108 8.65 -2.71 -2.88
C ARG A 108 7.60 -3.79 -3.12
N ALA A 109 6.40 -3.61 -2.59
CA ALA A 109 5.29 -4.55 -2.78
C ALA A 109 4.85 -4.63 -4.25
N GLN A 110 4.77 -3.49 -4.95
CA GLN A 110 4.51 -3.43 -6.39
C GLN A 110 5.54 -4.24 -7.19
N ALA A 111 6.85 -4.07 -6.90
CA ALA A 111 7.92 -4.80 -7.58
C ALA A 111 7.85 -6.32 -7.36
N LEU A 112 7.20 -6.75 -6.29
CA LEU A 112 6.94 -8.17 -5.99
C LEU A 112 5.61 -8.68 -6.55
N GLY A 113 4.82 -7.82 -7.21
CA GLY A 113 3.53 -8.16 -7.83
C GLY A 113 2.34 -8.16 -6.87
N TYR A 114 2.49 -7.70 -5.64
CA TYR A 114 1.41 -7.66 -4.65
C TYR A 114 0.27 -6.73 -5.04
N ARG A 115 -0.95 -7.12 -4.68
CA ARG A 115 -2.13 -6.25 -4.63
C ARG A 115 -2.07 -5.42 -3.36
N LEU A 116 -2.45 -4.15 -3.42
CA LEU A 116 -2.27 -3.22 -2.31
C LEU A 116 -3.60 -2.76 -1.72
N MET A 117 -3.63 -2.67 -0.39
CA MET A 117 -4.59 -1.93 0.39
C MET A 117 -3.87 -0.77 1.07
N ILE A 118 -4.30 0.46 0.80
CA ILE A 118 -3.81 1.67 1.46
C ILE A 118 -4.83 2.06 2.52
N ASP A 119 -4.38 2.17 3.77
CA ASP A 119 -5.22 2.37 4.95
C ASP A 119 -4.99 3.73 5.60
N PHE A 120 -5.87 4.68 5.33
CA PHE A 120 -5.80 6.02 5.91
C PHE A 120 -6.41 6.06 7.31
N HIS A 121 -5.60 6.36 8.32
CA HIS A 121 -6.06 6.57 9.69
C HIS A 121 -6.60 7.98 9.94
N TYR A 122 -6.20 8.98 9.14
CA TYR A 122 -6.48 10.41 9.37
C TYR A 122 -6.11 10.87 10.79
N SER A 123 -4.99 10.39 11.27
CA SER A 123 -4.40 10.66 12.58
C SER A 123 -2.88 10.70 12.43
N ASP A 124 -2.16 11.25 13.42
CA ASP A 124 -0.70 11.22 13.46
C ASP A 124 -0.18 9.92 14.12
N THR A 125 -1.09 9.10 14.63
CA THR A 125 -0.80 7.84 15.32
C THR A 125 -1.96 6.86 15.12
N TRP A 126 -1.98 5.78 15.89
CA TRP A 126 -3.04 4.79 15.86
C TRP A 126 -4.43 5.43 16.00
N ALA A 127 -5.31 5.11 15.04
CA ALA A 127 -6.74 5.33 15.15
C ALA A 127 -7.43 4.00 15.47
N ASP A 128 -8.19 3.98 16.54
CA ASP A 128 -9.01 2.86 17.00
C ASP A 128 -10.36 3.40 17.54
N PRO A 129 -11.33 2.54 17.90
CA PRO A 129 -12.65 3.00 18.30
C PRO A 129 -12.69 3.95 19.50
N GLY A 130 -11.66 3.94 20.34
CA GLY A 130 -11.49 4.85 21.48
C GLY A 130 -10.57 6.03 21.21
N ASN A 131 -9.85 6.02 20.08
CA ASN A 131 -8.78 6.96 19.79
C ASN A 131 -8.80 7.42 18.32
N GLN A 132 -9.78 8.23 17.96
CA GLN A 132 -9.95 8.85 16.65
C GLN A 132 -9.51 10.32 16.69
N LYS A 133 -8.25 10.56 17.09
CA LYS A 133 -7.73 11.92 17.30
C LYS A 133 -7.55 12.65 15.99
N VAL A 134 -7.99 13.92 15.97
CA VAL A 134 -7.68 14.85 14.89
C VAL A 134 -6.17 15.09 14.85
N PRO A 135 -5.50 15.01 13.67
CA PRO A 135 -4.09 15.33 13.52
C PRO A 135 -3.74 16.71 14.07
N ALA A 136 -2.56 16.86 14.64
CA ALA A 136 -2.13 18.13 15.23
C ALA A 136 -2.20 19.31 14.22
N ALA A 137 -1.85 19.04 12.96
CA ALA A 137 -1.90 20.02 11.89
C ALA A 137 -3.33 20.45 11.49
N TRP A 138 -4.36 19.71 11.90
CA TRP A 138 -5.76 19.96 11.56
C TRP A 138 -6.57 20.48 12.76
N GLN A 139 -5.93 20.67 13.90
CA GLN A 139 -6.56 21.25 15.08
C GLN A 139 -7.09 22.66 14.78
N GLY A 140 -8.32 22.96 15.26
CA GLY A 140 -8.98 24.24 15.02
C GLY A 140 -9.57 24.42 13.61
N TYR A 141 -9.54 23.41 12.76
CA TYR A 141 -10.20 23.48 11.45
C TYR A 141 -11.72 23.54 11.60
N THR A 142 -12.34 24.31 10.72
CA THR A 142 -13.79 24.26 10.51
C THR A 142 -14.19 22.95 9.81
N PHE A 143 -15.47 22.64 9.77
CA PHE A 143 -15.99 21.46 9.06
C PHE A 143 -15.52 21.39 7.60
N GLU A 144 -15.61 22.50 6.85
CA GLU A 144 -15.17 22.55 5.45
C GLU A 144 -13.66 22.37 5.31
N GLN A 145 -12.86 22.94 6.22
CA GLN A 145 -11.42 22.74 6.23
C GLN A 145 -11.04 21.30 6.56
N MET A 146 -11.75 20.66 7.49
CA MET A 146 -11.52 19.27 7.85
C MET A 146 -11.85 18.32 6.68
N LYS A 147 -13.00 18.53 6.03
CA LYS A 147 -13.40 17.81 4.83
C LYS A 147 -12.34 17.93 3.72
N GLN A 148 -11.88 19.16 3.49
CA GLN A 148 -10.83 19.42 2.50
C GLN A 148 -9.48 18.77 2.89
N ALA A 149 -9.14 18.73 4.18
CA ALA A 149 -7.92 18.10 4.66
C ALA A 149 -7.93 16.58 4.42
N VAL A 150 -9.07 15.91 4.68
CA VAL A 150 -9.26 14.49 4.34
C VAL A 150 -9.06 14.26 2.84
N ALA A 151 -9.73 15.04 2.00
CA ALA A 151 -9.61 14.93 0.54
C ALA A 151 -8.17 15.16 0.06
N ASN A 152 -7.53 16.24 0.53
CA ASN A 152 -6.19 16.62 0.11
C ASN A 152 -5.14 15.58 0.53
N HIS A 153 -5.18 15.12 1.79
CA HIS A 153 -4.24 14.11 2.28
C HIS A 153 -4.37 12.80 1.51
N THR A 154 -5.60 12.33 1.29
CA THR A 154 -5.87 11.13 0.50
C THR A 154 -5.35 11.28 -0.93
N LYS A 155 -5.68 12.38 -1.60
CA LYS A 155 -5.26 12.64 -2.97
C LYS A 155 -3.74 12.79 -3.09
N ASP A 156 -3.09 13.48 -2.15
CA ASP A 156 -1.64 13.70 -2.16
C ASP A 156 -0.88 12.37 -2.09
N VAL A 157 -1.18 11.53 -1.09
CA VAL A 157 -0.53 10.22 -0.95
C VAL A 157 -0.75 9.34 -2.18
N LEU A 158 -2.02 9.21 -2.61
CA LEU A 158 -2.35 8.34 -3.74
C LEU A 158 -1.78 8.85 -5.07
N SER A 159 -1.72 10.17 -5.29
CA SER A 159 -1.13 10.73 -6.51
C SER A 159 0.36 10.43 -6.59
N VAL A 160 1.10 10.60 -5.50
CA VAL A 160 2.53 10.27 -5.47
C VAL A 160 2.77 8.76 -5.65
N LEU A 161 1.95 7.89 -5.06
CA LEU A 161 2.01 6.45 -5.34
C LEU A 161 1.86 6.17 -6.84
N LYS A 162 0.87 6.78 -7.49
CA LYS A 162 0.61 6.61 -8.93
C LYS A 162 1.77 7.15 -9.78
N GLU A 163 2.32 8.31 -9.45
CA GLU A 163 3.48 8.92 -10.11
C GLU A 163 4.74 8.05 -9.99
N ARG A 164 4.89 7.30 -8.90
CA ARG A 164 5.96 6.33 -8.68
C ARG A 164 5.72 4.98 -9.34
N GLY A 165 4.66 4.86 -10.16
CA GLY A 165 4.35 3.63 -10.91
C GLY A 165 3.65 2.55 -10.10
N VAL A 166 3.14 2.85 -8.91
CA VAL A 166 2.32 1.93 -8.14
C VAL A 166 0.92 1.88 -8.77
N THR A 167 0.58 0.78 -9.44
CA THR A 167 -0.67 0.65 -10.22
C THR A 167 -1.65 -0.36 -9.66
N ASN A 168 -1.22 -1.22 -8.76
CA ASN A 168 -1.99 -2.34 -8.21
C ASN A 168 -2.65 -2.03 -6.85
N VAL A 169 -3.02 -0.77 -6.62
CA VAL A 169 -3.87 -0.37 -5.49
C VAL A 169 -5.29 -0.86 -5.78
N GLU A 170 -5.68 -1.97 -5.15
CA GLU A 170 -7.01 -2.56 -5.32
C GLU A 170 -8.01 -2.05 -4.30
N TRP A 171 -7.54 -1.71 -3.10
CA TRP A 171 -8.39 -1.22 -2.01
C TRP A 171 -7.80 0.03 -1.37
N VAL A 172 -8.67 0.94 -0.98
CA VAL A 172 -8.32 2.09 -0.14
C VAL A 172 -9.30 2.17 1.01
N GLN A 173 -8.77 2.13 2.22
CA GLN A 173 -9.53 2.25 3.45
C GLN A 173 -9.58 3.72 3.87
N VAL A 174 -10.79 4.25 4.02
CA VAL A 174 -11.08 5.63 4.44
C VAL A 174 -11.48 5.60 5.91
N GLY A 175 -10.53 5.85 6.78
CA GLY A 175 -10.62 5.69 8.22
C GLY A 175 -10.32 4.26 8.69
N ASN A 176 -9.83 4.10 9.92
CA ASN A 176 -9.55 2.83 10.56
C ASN A 176 -10.44 2.64 11.78
N GLU A 177 -11.09 1.46 11.90
CA GLU A 177 -11.94 1.05 13.03
C GLU A 177 -13.01 2.09 13.40
N THR A 178 -13.74 2.57 12.39
CA THR A 178 -14.64 3.71 12.44
C THR A 178 -16.07 3.36 12.91
N ARG A 179 -16.25 2.38 13.81
CA ARG A 179 -17.60 1.97 14.26
C ARG A 179 -18.45 3.08 14.87
N ASP A 180 -17.84 4.16 15.36
CA ASP A 180 -18.52 5.39 15.81
C ASP A 180 -17.93 6.62 15.10
N GLY A 181 -17.43 6.44 13.85
CA GLY A 181 -16.87 7.51 13.04
C GLY A 181 -15.37 7.72 13.21
N MET A 182 -14.88 8.89 12.78
CA MET A 182 -13.47 9.28 12.81
C MET A 182 -13.29 10.78 13.12
N LEU A 183 -12.06 11.24 13.36
CA LEU A 183 -11.75 12.66 13.59
C LEU A 183 -12.58 13.26 14.73
N PHE A 184 -12.47 12.66 15.93
CA PHE A 184 -13.22 13.09 17.09
C PHE A 184 -12.76 14.46 17.59
N SER A 185 -13.72 15.38 17.71
CA SER A 185 -13.51 16.72 18.24
C SER A 185 -14.49 16.99 19.40
N SER A 186 -14.12 17.88 20.32
CA SER A 186 -15.05 18.42 21.31
C SER A 186 -16.07 19.39 20.70
N ASP A 187 -15.75 19.97 19.54
CA ASP A 187 -16.64 20.81 18.77
C ASP A 187 -17.60 19.92 17.95
N GLU A 188 -18.89 19.93 18.32
CA GLU A 188 -19.92 19.14 17.63
C GLU A 188 -20.16 19.58 16.18
N ALA A 189 -19.79 20.83 15.83
CA ALA A 189 -19.89 21.31 14.46
C ALA A 189 -18.84 20.67 13.53
N VAL A 190 -17.76 20.13 14.10
CA VAL A 190 -16.62 19.58 13.35
C VAL A 190 -16.46 18.08 13.55
N THR A 191 -16.83 17.54 14.72
CA THR A 191 -16.58 16.13 15.03
C THR A 191 -17.19 15.19 13.99
N GLY A 192 -16.41 14.21 13.55
CA GLY A 192 -16.88 13.07 12.76
C GLY A 192 -17.27 11.86 13.62
N LYS A 193 -17.53 12.06 14.92
CA LYS A 193 -18.10 11.03 15.78
C LYS A 193 -19.55 10.76 15.39
N ALA A 194 -19.86 9.60 14.81
CA ALA A 194 -21.15 9.30 14.20
C ALA A 194 -22.33 9.37 15.19
N SER A 195 -22.11 9.00 16.47
CA SER A 195 -23.11 9.13 17.54
C SER A 195 -23.42 10.58 17.92
N LYS A 196 -22.59 11.54 17.51
CA LYS A 196 -22.76 12.99 17.74
C LYS A 196 -23.19 13.73 16.49
N ASN A 197 -22.52 13.47 15.37
CA ASN A 197 -22.76 14.14 14.09
C ASN A 197 -22.48 13.18 12.93
N ALA A 198 -23.47 12.35 12.60
CA ALA A 198 -23.35 11.38 11.52
C ALA A 198 -23.15 12.03 10.14
N ALA A 199 -23.74 13.23 9.94
CA ALA A 199 -23.59 13.97 8.68
C ALA A 199 -22.13 14.37 8.42
N ASN A 200 -21.41 14.83 9.46
CA ASN A 200 -19.98 15.12 9.32
C ASN A 200 -19.17 13.87 9.00
N PHE A 201 -19.45 12.75 9.68
CA PHE A 201 -18.77 11.49 9.39
C PHE A 201 -18.99 11.06 7.94
N ALA A 202 -20.23 11.06 7.47
CA ALA A 202 -20.55 10.74 6.07
C ALA A 202 -19.84 11.67 5.09
N ALA A 203 -19.82 12.98 5.38
CA ALA A 203 -19.13 13.95 4.54
C ALA A 203 -17.60 13.71 4.48
N TYR A 204 -16.97 13.31 5.58
CA TYR A 204 -15.55 12.97 5.60
C TYR A 204 -15.26 11.67 4.83
N VAL A 205 -16.11 10.65 4.97
CA VAL A 205 -16.03 9.42 4.17
C VAL A 205 -16.18 9.73 2.69
N ASN A 206 -17.17 10.54 2.30
CA ASN A 206 -17.40 10.93 0.91
C ASN A 206 -16.22 11.73 0.35
N ALA A 207 -15.64 12.65 1.13
CA ALA A 207 -14.46 13.42 0.71
C ALA A 207 -13.23 12.49 0.43
N GLY A 208 -13.02 11.50 1.28
CA GLY A 208 -12.00 10.46 1.05
C GLY A 208 -12.33 9.60 -0.16
N TYR A 209 -13.58 9.15 -0.31
CA TYR A 209 -14.05 8.37 -1.45
C TYR A 209 -13.80 9.08 -2.78
N ASP A 210 -14.21 10.35 -2.89
CA ASP A 210 -14.04 11.13 -4.12
C ASP A 210 -12.55 11.32 -4.47
N ALA A 211 -11.71 11.56 -3.46
CA ALA A 211 -10.28 11.67 -3.63
C ALA A 211 -9.65 10.35 -4.14
N VAL A 212 -10.09 9.20 -3.61
CA VAL A 212 -9.66 7.87 -4.09
C VAL A 212 -10.05 7.69 -5.55
N LYS A 213 -11.34 7.94 -5.88
CA LYS A 213 -11.86 7.75 -7.24
C LYS A 213 -11.22 8.67 -8.26
N ALA A 214 -10.81 9.86 -7.86
CA ALA A 214 -10.08 10.80 -8.72
C ALA A 214 -8.69 10.27 -9.14
N VAL A 215 -8.01 9.47 -8.29
CA VAL A 215 -6.66 8.96 -8.56
C VAL A 215 -6.68 7.51 -9.05
N TYR A 216 -7.39 6.64 -8.35
CA TYR A 216 -7.54 5.21 -8.64
C TYR A 216 -9.03 4.86 -8.83
N PRO A 217 -9.63 5.16 -10.00
CA PRO A 217 -11.08 5.00 -10.21
C PRO A 217 -11.57 3.56 -10.05
N GLN A 218 -10.69 2.56 -10.23
CA GLN A 218 -11.02 1.14 -10.09
C GLN A 218 -10.84 0.60 -8.65
N ALA A 219 -10.14 1.33 -7.78
CA ALA A 219 -9.94 0.89 -6.40
C ALA A 219 -11.28 0.82 -5.65
N LYS A 220 -11.45 -0.22 -4.85
CA LYS A 220 -12.58 -0.38 -3.93
C LYS A 220 -12.32 0.46 -2.69
N VAL A 221 -13.26 1.32 -2.34
CA VAL A 221 -13.19 2.11 -1.11
C VAL A 221 -13.83 1.32 0.04
N ILE A 222 -13.15 1.27 1.18
CA ILE A 222 -13.55 0.49 2.33
C ILE A 222 -13.80 1.43 3.51
N VAL A 223 -14.96 1.27 4.16
CA VAL A 223 -15.22 1.78 5.51
C VAL A 223 -14.94 0.62 6.47
N HIS A 224 -13.93 0.76 7.32
CA HIS A 224 -13.45 -0.29 8.21
C HIS A 224 -14.09 -0.18 9.60
N VAL A 225 -14.58 -1.31 10.10
CA VAL A 225 -15.12 -1.47 11.46
C VAL A 225 -14.47 -2.67 12.16
N ASP A 226 -14.30 -2.58 13.47
CA ASP A 226 -13.54 -3.54 14.30
C ASP A 226 -14.38 -4.73 14.80
N LYS A 227 -15.71 -4.61 14.84
CA LYS A 227 -16.62 -5.64 15.37
C LYS A 227 -17.52 -6.22 14.28
N GLY A 228 -16.94 -6.98 13.34
CA GLY A 228 -17.68 -7.58 12.24
C GLY A 228 -18.79 -8.54 12.64
N GLN A 229 -18.77 -9.09 13.87
CA GLN A 229 -19.82 -9.94 14.43
C GLN A 229 -20.98 -9.16 15.07
N ASP A 230 -20.85 -7.85 15.30
CA ASP A 230 -21.90 -6.98 15.86
C ASP A 230 -22.82 -6.46 14.76
N LEU A 231 -23.78 -7.28 14.35
CA LEU A 231 -24.74 -6.93 13.29
C LEU A 231 -25.53 -5.65 13.64
N GLY A 232 -25.90 -5.45 14.91
CA GLY A 232 -26.64 -4.27 15.35
C GLY A 232 -25.83 -2.99 15.17
N GLY A 233 -24.56 -2.99 15.61
CA GLY A 233 -23.66 -1.86 15.42
C GLY A 233 -23.33 -1.59 13.95
N LEU A 234 -23.15 -2.62 13.15
CA LEU A 234 -22.94 -2.48 11.70
C LEU A 234 -24.17 -1.85 11.02
N THR A 235 -25.36 -2.38 11.28
CA THR A 235 -26.62 -1.87 10.70
C THR A 235 -26.78 -0.39 11.07
N TRP A 236 -26.62 -0.06 12.36
CA TRP A 236 -26.71 1.33 12.83
C TRP A 236 -25.76 2.28 12.08
N LEU A 237 -24.48 1.89 11.94
CA LEU A 237 -23.48 2.73 11.27
C LEU A 237 -23.78 2.92 9.78
N TYR A 238 -24.12 1.84 9.08
CA TYR A 238 -24.41 1.91 7.65
C TYR A 238 -25.72 2.64 7.36
N ASP A 239 -26.72 2.52 8.23
CA ASP A 239 -27.94 3.33 8.13
C ASP A 239 -27.61 4.83 8.29
N LYS A 240 -26.74 5.19 9.26
CA LYS A 240 -26.26 6.58 9.41
C LYS A 240 -25.52 7.09 8.17
N LEU A 241 -24.66 6.28 7.56
CA LEU A 241 -23.97 6.66 6.32
C LEU A 241 -24.94 6.79 5.13
N LYS A 242 -25.97 5.97 5.07
CA LYS A 242 -26.96 5.99 3.99
C LYS A 242 -27.95 7.15 4.11
N GLU A 243 -28.28 7.58 5.33
CA GLU A 243 -29.20 8.69 5.61
C GLU A 243 -28.57 10.06 5.33
N ASN A 244 -27.23 10.17 5.29
CA ASN A 244 -26.48 11.42 5.15
C ASN A 244 -25.52 11.42 3.94
#